data_e5b5b8dd9f21048b8ceae9ab09071bfe
#
_entry.id   e5b5b8dd9f21048b8ceae9ab09071bfe
#
_cell.length_a   1.000
_cell.length_b   1.000
_cell.length_c   1.000
_cell.angle_alpha   90.00
_cell.angle_beta   90.00
_cell.angle_gamma   90.00
#
_symmetry.space_group_name_H-M   'P 1'
#
loop_
_entity.id
_entity.type
_entity.pdbx_description
1 polymer ?
#
loop_
_entity_poly.entity_id
_entity_poly.type
_entity_poly.pdbx_seq_one_letter_code
_entity_poly.pdbx_strand_id
1 'polypeptide(L)'
;MKVLLTTLNSKFIHTNLAIRYIKESIKDLVDVDIREYTINNQLDYILKDIYLAKYDAIFFSTYIWNIYDIVKLCENIKKVNPNVIIGLGGPEVS
;
A
#
# COMPACT_ATOMS: atom_id res chain seq x y z
N MET A 1 4.57 16.38 -0.54
CA MET A 1 3.58 15.28 -0.51
C MET A 1 4.26 14.02 -0.02
N LYS A 2 3.66 13.37 0.95
CA LYS A 2 4.19 12.13 1.52
C LYS A 2 3.42 10.95 0.94
N VAL A 3 4.14 10.03 0.29
CA VAL A 3 3.55 8.91 -0.45
C VAL A 3 4.01 7.59 0.12
N LEU A 4 3.09 6.66 0.29
CA LEU A 4 3.41 5.28 0.68
C LEU A 4 3.22 4.36 -0.52
N LEU A 5 4.24 3.55 -0.80
CA LEU A 5 4.15 2.43 -1.73
C LEU A 5 4.15 1.15 -0.90
N THR A 6 3.12 0.34 -1.04
CA THR A 6 2.96 -0.82 -0.17
C THR A 6 2.25 -1.98 -0.85
N THR A 7 2.31 -3.13 -0.23
CA THR A 7 1.58 -4.33 -0.64
C THR A 7 1.44 -5.28 0.55
N LEU A 8 0.59 -6.29 0.40
CA LEU A 8 0.51 -7.41 1.32
C LEU A 8 1.12 -8.63 0.63
N ASN A 9 2.32 -8.99 1.04
CA ASN A 9 3.03 -10.15 0.49
C ASN A 9 2.49 -11.45 1.07
N SER A 10 2.63 -12.54 0.31
CA SER A 10 2.43 -13.86 0.88
C SER A 10 3.57 -14.14 1.85
N LYS A 11 3.39 -15.16 2.71
CA LYS A 11 4.43 -15.48 3.70
C LYS A 11 5.75 -15.93 3.08
N PHE A 12 5.75 -16.27 1.80
CA PHE A 12 6.95 -16.75 1.10
C PHE A 12 7.59 -15.70 0.21
N ILE A 13 6.94 -14.56 0.03
CA ILE A 13 7.42 -13.48 -0.84
C ILE A 13 7.54 -12.23 0.03
N HIS A 14 8.77 -11.75 0.20
CA HIS A 14 9.05 -10.64 1.10
C HIS A 14 9.48 -9.36 0.39
N THR A 15 9.59 -9.40 -0.95
CA THR A 15 10.02 -8.24 -1.72
C THR A 15 9.13 -8.08 -2.94
N ASN A 16 8.71 -6.84 -3.20
CA ASN A 16 7.92 -6.50 -4.37
C ASN A 16 8.75 -5.58 -5.27
N LEU A 17 9.21 -6.11 -6.39
CA LEU A 17 10.06 -5.37 -7.32
C LEU A 17 9.33 -4.20 -7.98
N ALA A 18 8.04 -4.35 -8.22
CA ALA A 18 7.24 -3.27 -8.85
C ALA A 18 7.23 -2.02 -7.96
N ILE A 19 7.06 -2.21 -6.66
CA ILE A 19 7.07 -1.10 -5.70
C ILE A 19 8.42 -0.40 -5.71
N ARG A 20 9.51 -1.14 -5.72
CA ARG A 20 10.85 -0.57 -5.72
C ARG A 20 11.15 0.17 -7.01
N TYR A 21 10.65 -0.33 -8.12
CA TYR A 21 10.79 0.32 -9.42
C TYR A 21 10.09 1.67 -9.44
N ILE A 22 8.87 1.71 -8.91
CA ILE A 22 8.10 2.96 -8.83
C ILE A 22 8.81 3.95 -7.93
N LYS A 23 9.34 3.52 -6.79
CA LYS A 23 10.09 4.40 -5.89
C LYS A 23 11.27 5.06 -6.60
N GLU A 24 12.05 4.27 -7.35
CA GLU A 24 13.18 4.82 -8.09
C GLU A 24 12.77 5.87 -9.11
N SER A 25 11.59 5.70 -9.70
CA SER A 25 11.08 6.63 -10.70
C SER A 25 10.62 7.97 -10.12
N ILE A 26 10.16 8.01 -8.87
CA ILE A 26 9.52 9.20 -8.30
C ILE A 26 10.21 9.77 -7.06
N LYS A 27 11.29 9.15 -6.59
CA LYS A 27 11.93 9.54 -5.32
C LYS A 27 12.42 10.98 -5.29
N ASP A 28 12.72 11.56 -6.45
CA ASP A 28 13.19 12.94 -6.55
C ASP A 28 12.04 13.94 -6.66
N LEU A 29 10.80 13.46 -6.80
CA LEU A 29 9.63 14.31 -7.00
C LEU A 29 8.79 14.44 -5.73
N VAL A 30 8.75 13.40 -4.91
CA VAL A 30 7.92 13.36 -3.70
C VAL A 30 8.67 12.60 -2.60
N ASP A 31 8.20 12.77 -1.36
CA ASP A 31 8.70 12.01 -0.22
C ASP A 31 8.03 10.63 -0.23
N VAL A 32 8.81 9.59 -0.52
CA VAL A 32 8.29 8.23 -0.76
C VAL A 32 8.81 7.27 0.28
N ASP A 33 7.88 6.57 0.94
CA ASP A 33 8.20 5.45 1.83
C ASP A 33 7.75 4.14 1.19
N ILE A 34 8.47 3.08 1.48
CA ILE A 34 8.04 1.71 1.18
C ILE A 34 7.76 1.00 2.49
N ARG A 35 6.60 0.36 2.60
CA ARG A 35 6.28 -0.56 3.69
C ARG A 35 5.68 -1.82 3.08
N GLU A 36 6.16 -2.96 3.52
CA GLU A 36 5.65 -4.25 3.06
C GLU A 36 5.06 -4.99 4.25
N TYR A 37 3.81 -5.40 4.11
CA TYR A 37 3.11 -6.21 5.10
C TYR A 37 2.91 -7.60 4.53
N THR A 38 2.46 -8.52 5.35
CA THR A 38 2.11 -9.86 4.88
C THR A 38 0.60 -10.07 5.02
N ILE A 39 0.07 -11.03 4.26
CA ILE A 39 -1.35 -11.38 4.38
C ILE A 39 -1.67 -11.98 5.76
N ASN A 40 -0.65 -12.34 6.54
CA ASN A 40 -0.83 -12.83 7.90
C ASN A 40 -0.96 -11.69 8.93
N ASN A 41 -0.62 -10.46 8.57
CA ASN A 41 -0.84 -9.33 9.45
C ASN A 41 -2.33 -9.05 9.55
N GLN A 42 -2.79 -8.69 10.75
CA GLN A 42 -4.18 -8.28 10.91
C GLN A 42 -4.41 -6.93 10.25
N LEU A 43 -5.56 -6.78 9.59
CA LEU A 43 -5.87 -5.55 8.87
C LEU A 43 -5.93 -4.33 9.80
N ASP A 44 -6.40 -4.51 11.03
CA ASP A 44 -6.45 -3.43 12.01
C ASP A 44 -5.06 -2.90 12.35
N TYR A 45 -4.07 -3.78 12.45
CA TYR A 45 -2.69 -3.39 12.68
C TYR A 45 -2.16 -2.57 11.50
N ILE A 46 -2.39 -3.05 10.28
CA ILE A 46 -1.95 -2.36 9.06
C ILE A 46 -2.61 -0.99 8.97
N LEU A 47 -3.91 -0.92 9.20
CA LEU A 47 -4.66 0.33 9.16
C LEU A 47 -4.09 1.34 10.14
N LYS A 48 -3.84 0.93 11.38
CA LYS A 48 -3.30 1.81 12.41
C LYS A 48 -1.91 2.32 12.04
N ASP A 49 -1.05 1.42 11.55
CA ASP A 49 0.31 1.76 11.18
C ASP A 49 0.33 2.80 10.06
N ILE A 50 -0.50 2.61 9.03
CA ILE A 50 -0.61 3.55 7.91
C ILE A 50 -1.21 4.87 8.37
N TYR A 51 -2.27 4.83 9.16
CA TYR A 51 -2.96 6.03 9.62
C TYR A 51 -2.04 6.94 10.45
N LEU A 52 -1.27 6.35 11.37
CA LEU A 52 -0.38 7.12 12.24
C LEU A 52 0.76 7.79 11.47
N ALA A 53 1.15 7.25 10.34
CA ALA A 53 2.22 7.81 9.52
C ALA A 53 1.78 9.01 8.68
N LYS A 54 0.47 9.24 8.54
CA LYS A 54 -0.13 10.42 7.90
C LYS A 54 0.33 10.65 6.47
N TYR A 55 0.08 9.66 5.62
CA TYR A 55 0.38 9.79 4.20
C TYR A 55 -0.68 10.61 3.47
N ASP A 56 -0.24 11.34 2.44
CA ASP A 56 -1.13 12.08 1.54
C ASP A 56 -1.67 11.17 0.44
N ALA A 57 -0.86 10.22 0.01
CA ALA A 57 -1.24 9.27 -1.02
C ALA A 57 -0.67 7.90 -0.69
N ILE A 58 -1.42 6.85 -1.05
CA ILE A 58 -1.02 5.46 -0.81
C ILE A 58 -1.23 4.70 -2.10
N PHE A 59 -0.20 4.02 -2.57
CA PHE A 59 -0.29 3.15 -3.73
C PHE A 59 -0.10 1.70 -3.30
N PHE A 60 -1.06 0.86 -3.64
CA PHE A 60 -1.01 -0.58 -3.34
C PHE A 60 -0.70 -1.37 -4.59
N SER A 61 0.26 -2.27 -4.50
CA SER A 61 0.49 -3.27 -5.54
C SER A 61 -0.38 -4.49 -5.23
N THR A 62 -1.21 -4.90 -6.19
CA THR A 62 -2.24 -5.92 -5.98
C THR A 62 -1.96 -7.19 -6.78
N TYR A 63 -2.30 -8.31 -6.16
CA TYR A 63 -2.17 -9.65 -6.75
C TYR A 63 -3.40 -10.47 -6.37
N ILE A 64 -3.56 -11.63 -6.99
CA ILE A 64 -4.73 -12.48 -6.73
C ILE A 64 -4.85 -12.88 -5.25
N TRP A 65 -3.74 -13.04 -4.55
CA TRP A 65 -3.77 -13.46 -3.16
C TRP A 65 -4.07 -12.32 -2.18
N ASN A 66 -4.01 -11.06 -2.60
CA ASN A 66 -4.17 -9.94 -1.68
C ASN A 66 -5.23 -8.92 -2.06
N ILE A 67 -5.79 -9.00 -3.28
CA ILE A 67 -6.71 -7.96 -3.76
C ILE A 67 -7.91 -7.78 -2.84
N TYR A 68 -8.47 -8.87 -2.33
CA TYR A 68 -9.63 -8.79 -1.45
C TYR A 68 -9.31 -8.03 -0.16
N ASP A 69 -8.19 -8.36 0.48
CA ASP A 69 -7.77 -7.71 1.71
C ASP A 69 -7.39 -6.24 1.47
N ILE A 70 -6.76 -5.96 0.34
CA ILE A 70 -6.39 -4.57 0.00
C ILE A 70 -7.63 -3.72 -0.21
N VAL A 71 -8.64 -4.22 -0.91
CA VAL A 71 -9.89 -3.45 -1.11
C VAL A 71 -10.54 -3.15 0.24
N LYS A 72 -10.61 -4.14 1.12
CA LYS A 72 -11.17 -3.96 2.45
C LYS A 72 -10.38 -2.95 3.27
N LEU A 73 -9.06 -3.01 3.20
CA LEU A 73 -8.18 -2.07 3.86
C LEU A 73 -8.39 -0.65 3.33
N CYS A 74 -8.51 -0.49 2.02
CA CYS A 74 -8.76 0.81 1.40
C CYS A 74 -10.08 1.43 1.86
N GLU A 75 -11.13 0.62 1.97
CA GLU A 75 -12.42 1.11 2.48
C GLU A 75 -12.25 1.66 3.90
N ASN A 76 -11.51 0.96 4.75
CA ASN A 76 -11.29 1.40 6.13
C ASN A 76 -10.38 2.63 6.21
N ILE A 77 -9.37 2.72 5.36
CA ILE A 77 -8.50 3.89 5.30
C ILE A 77 -9.31 5.13 4.93
N LYS A 78 -10.19 5.02 3.93
CA LYS A 78 -11.02 6.15 3.51
C LYS A 78 -12.00 6.58 4.59
N LYS A 79 -12.41 5.69 5.47
CA LYS A 79 -13.28 6.05 6.60
C LYS A 79 -12.57 6.93 7.62
N VAL A 80 -11.29 6.66 7.89
CA VAL A 80 -10.53 7.41 8.90
C VAL A 80 -9.78 8.60 8.31
N ASN A 81 -9.53 8.59 7.00
CA ASN A 81 -8.87 9.69 6.30
C ASN A 81 -9.49 9.86 4.91
N PRO A 82 -10.63 10.57 4.81
CA PRO A 82 -11.34 10.70 3.55
C PRO A 82 -10.57 11.44 2.45
N ASN A 83 -9.56 12.21 2.82
CA ASN A 83 -8.82 13.04 1.88
C ASN A 83 -7.59 12.34 1.29
N VAL A 84 -7.26 11.14 1.77
CA VAL A 84 -6.09 10.43 1.24
C VAL A 84 -6.37 9.96 -0.19
N ILE A 85 -5.34 10.04 -1.03
CA ILE A 85 -5.42 9.55 -2.40
C ILE A 85 -4.96 8.09 -2.39
N ILE A 86 -5.78 7.19 -2.97
CA ILE A 86 -5.42 5.77 -3.03
C ILE A 86 -5.34 5.34 -4.49
N GLY A 87 -4.22 4.70 -4.84
CA GLY A 87 -4.03 4.08 -6.13
C GLY A 87 -3.81 2.59 -6.00
N LEU A 88 -4.32 1.84 -6.95
CA LEU A 88 -4.12 0.39 -7.03
C LEU A 88 -3.45 0.06 -8.35
N GLY A 89 -2.50 -0.85 -8.33
CA GLY A 89 -1.82 -1.31 -9.53
C GLY A 89 -1.45 -2.77 -9.42
N GLY A 90 -1.12 -3.40 -10.54
CA GLY A 90 -0.74 -4.80 -10.58
C GLY A 90 -1.65 -5.61 -11.49
N PRO A 91 -1.40 -6.94 -11.60
CA PRO A 91 -2.13 -7.77 -12.56
C PRO A 91 -3.65 -7.80 -12.35
N GLU A 92 -4.11 -7.63 -11.11
CA GLU A 92 -5.53 -7.80 -10.80
C GLU A 92 -6.38 -6.56 -11.05
N VAL A 93 -5.77 -5.43 -11.39
CA VAL A 93 -6.52 -4.18 -11.63
C VAL A 93 -6.22 -3.59 -13.02
N SER A 94 -5.58 -4.36 -13.86
CA SER A 94 -5.26 -3.92 -15.22
C SER A 94 -6.47 -3.91 -16.14
#